data_813da1e4577156abbb941a16affd77ee
#
_entry.id   813da1e4577156abbb941a16affd77ee
#
_cell.length_a   1.000
_cell.length_b   1.000
_cell.length_c   1.000
_cell.angle_alpha   90.00
_cell.angle_beta   90.00
_cell.angle_gamma   90.00
#
_symmetry.space_group_name_H-M   'P 1'
#
loop_
_entity.id
_entity.type
_entity.pdbx_description
1 polymer ?
#
loop_
_entity_poly.entity_id
_entity_poly.type
_entity_poly.pdbx_seq_one_letter_code
_entity_poly.pdbx_strand_id
1 'polypeptide(L)'
;QYNPYGSKWGNMHWGHSVSKDLMHWEHLAPAIARDTLGHIFSGSSIVDQENMAGYGAGSILAFYTSASDKNGQIQCLAYSDDNGRTFTKYENNPVLRPSDGLRDFRDPKVFWYAPESKWVMIVSADKEMRFYDSRNLKDWNYLSSFGEGYGVQPSQFECPDMVELPVDGNSNDKKWALIVNVNPGCYFGGSGTQYFIGDFDGTKFICDNRPDVTKWLDWGKDHYATVCFSNTGDRVIAVPWMS
;
A
#
# COMPACT_ATOMS: atom_id res chain seq x y z
N GLN A 1 6.19 -9.76 1.67
CA GLN A 1 6.49 -10.40 2.96
C GLN A 1 7.42 -11.59 2.75
N TYR A 2 8.28 -11.87 3.73
CA TYR A 2 9.28 -12.94 3.64
C TYR A 2 9.55 -13.51 5.03
N ASN A 3 9.53 -14.86 5.13
CA ASN A 3 9.98 -15.57 6.34
C ASN A 3 11.39 -16.11 6.10
N PRO A 4 12.45 -15.51 6.66
CA PRO A 4 13.82 -15.97 6.44
C PRO A 4 14.16 -17.31 7.15
N TYR A 5 13.25 -17.82 7.98
CA TYR A 5 13.50 -18.98 8.83
C TYR A 5 12.75 -20.24 8.38
N GLY A 6 11.91 -20.15 7.34
CA GLY A 6 11.18 -21.31 6.86
C GLY A 6 10.05 -20.99 5.89
N SER A 7 9.35 -22.03 5.43
CA SER A 7 8.27 -21.94 4.45
C SER A 7 6.88 -21.71 5.04
N LYS A 8 6.73 -21.78 6.36
CA LYS A 8 5.44 -21.51 7.01
C LYS A 8 5.25 -20.02 7.21
N TRP A 9 4.00 -19.56 7.07
CA TRP A 9 3.66 -18.19 7.39
C TRP A 9 4.01 -17.85 8.85
N GLY A 10 4.68 -16.74 9.05
CA GLY A 10 5.14 -16.28 10.35
C GLY A 10 6.51 -15.60 10.24
N ASN A 11 7.00 -14.98 11.30
CA ASN A 11 8.29 -14.28 11.36
C ASN A 11 8.49 -13.31 10.18
N MET A 12 7.44 -12.58 9.80
CA MET A 12 7.45 -11.78 8.58
C MET A 12 8.45 -10.63 8.64
N HIS A 13 9.23 -10.54 7.56
CA HIS A 13 10.18 -9.48 7.21
C HIS A 13 9.81 -8.94 5.83
N TRP A 14 10.39 -7.83 5.41
CA TRP A 14 10.45 -7.51 3.99
C TRP A 14 11.70 -8.14 3.37
N GLY A 15 11.50 -9.08 2.45
CA GLY A 15 12.54 -9.53 1.54
C GLY A 15 12.98 -8.38 0.63
N HIS A 16 14.18 -8.48 0.07
CA HIS A 16 14.77 -7.41 -0.73
C HIS A 16 15.40 -7.98 -1.99
N SER A 17 15.01 -7.42 -3.11
CA SER A 17 15.61 -7.75 -4.40
C SER A 17 15.66 -6.51 -5.28
N VAL A 18 16.69 -6.41 -6.11
CA VAL A 18 16.87 -5.32 -7.07
C VAL A 18 16.96 -5.88 -8.48
N SER A 19 16.43 -5.14 -9.45
CA SER A 19 16.47 -5.50 -10.86
C SER A 19 16.67 -4.26 -11.73
N LYS A 20 17.28 -4.43 -12.90
CA LYS A 20 17.38 -3.40 -13.94
C LYS A 20 16.31 -3.53 -15.01
N ASP A 21 15.70 -4.70 -15.14
CA ASP A 21 14.80 -5.06 -16.25
C ASP A 21 13.49 -5.73 -15.81
N LEU A 22 13.27 -5.92 -14.49
CA LEU A 22 12.15 -6.63 -13.87
C LEU A 22 12.08 -8.14 -14.20
N MET A 23 13.11 -8.68 -14.83
CA MET A 23 13.21 -10.11 -15.18
C MET A 23 14.36 -10.79 -14.43
N HIS A 24 15.48 -10.12 -14.29
CA HIS A 24 16.67 -10.63 -13.59
C HIS A 24 16.80 -9.89 -12.25
N TRP A 25 16.82 -10.66 -11.17
CA TRP A 25 16.77 -10.11 -9.81
C TRP A 25 18.01 -10.53 -9.01
N GLU A 26 18.65 -9.55 -8.36
CA GLU A 26 19.66 -9.76 -7.35
C GLU A 26 19.00 -9.73 -5.97
N HIS A 27 19.17 -10.82 -5.21
CA HIS A 27 18.68 -10.89 -3.83
C HIS A 27 19.65 -10.21 -2.88
N LEU A 28 19.11 -9.37 -2.01
CA LEU A 28 19.85 -8.69 -0.96
C LEU A 28 19.42 -9.21 0.42
N ALA A 29 20.10 -8.76 1.48
CA ALA A 29 19.62 -8.99 2.85
C ALA A 29 18.22 -8.39 3.05
N PRO A 30 17.38 -8.92 3.96
CA PRO A 30 16.06 -8.37 4.22
C PRO A 30 16.10 -6.85 4.43
N ALA A 31 15.24 -6.11 3.73
CA ALA A 31 15.18 -4.66 3.82
C ALA A 31 14.74 -4.20 5.23
N ILE A 32 13.70 -4.85 5.76
CA ILE A 32 13.15 -4.51 7.08
C ILE A 32 12.93 -5.81 7.86
N ALA A 33 13.68 -6.00 8.93
CA ALA A 33 13.54 -7.15 9.82
C ALA A 33 12.49 -6.91 10.90
N ARG A 34 11.78 -7.98 11.31
CA ARG A 34 10.90 -7.91 12.51
C ARG A 34 11.68 -7.49 13.74
N ASP A 35 10.98 -6.89 14.70
CA ASP A 35 11.54 -6.48 15.99
C ASP A 35 10.52 -6.65 17.13
N THR A 36 10.73 -5.92 18.23
CA THR A 36 9.85 -5.94 19.40
C THR A 36 8.48 -5.30 19.16
N LEU A 37 8.31 -4.49 18.11
CA LEU A 37 7.00 -3.95 17.73
C LEU A 37 6.13 -5.01 17.05
N GLY A 38 6.74 -5.92 16.28
CA GLY A 38 5.99 -7.01 15.66
C GLY A 38 6.58 -7.55 14.37
N HIS A 39 5.76 -8.32 13.67
CA HIS A 39 6.00 -8.79 12.30
C HIS A 39 5.91 -7.62 11.32
N ILE A 40 6.64 -7.70 10.22
CA ILE A 40 6.59 -6.70 9.15
C ILE A 40 5.62 -7.16 8.08
N PHE A 41 4.42 -6.55 8.05
CA PHE A 41 3.40 -6.80 7.04
C PHE A 41 3.58 -5.88 5.84
N SER A 42 2.65 -5.94 4.89
CA SER A 42 2.70 -5.20 3.63
C SER A 42 2.70 -3.67 3.82
N GLY A 43 2.99 -2.98 2.74
CA GLY A 43 3.03 -1.54 2.67
C GLY A 43 3.57 -1.06 1.33
N SER A 44 4.11 0.15 1.30
CA SER A 44 4.60 0.81 0.08
C SER A 44 5.85 1.64 0.33
N SER A 45 6.50 2.06 -0.74
CA SER A 45 7.67 2.96 -0.66
C SER A 45 7.50 4.15 -1.61
N ILE A 46 8.05 5.27 -1.20
CA ILE A 46 8.10 6.51 -2.00
C ILE A 46 9.51 7.09 -1.98
N VAL A 47 9.79 8.01 -2.90
CA VAL A 47 11.01 8.83 -2.88
C VAL A 47 10.65 10.24 -2.41
N ASP A 48 11.27 10.70 -1.34
CA ASP A 48 11.10 12.05 -0.79
C ASP A 48 12.06 13.02 -1.49
N GLN A 49 11.65 13.53 -2.65
CA GLN A 49 12.47 14.44 -3.45
C GLN A 49 12.75 15.77 -2.76
N GLU A 50 11.79 16.26 -1.98
CA GLU A 50 11.82 17.58 -1.35
C GLU A 50 12.34 17.55 0.10
N ASN A 51 12.77 16.38 0.57
CA ASN A 51 13.24 16.20 1.95
C ASN A 51 12.20 16.61 3.02
N MET A 52 10.93 16.30 2.76
CA MET A 52 9.84 16.65 3.68
C MET A 52 9.91 15.87 5.00
N ALA A 53 10.47 14.66 4.97
CA ALA A 53 10.69 13.83 6.16
C ALA A 53 12.00 14.17 6.90
N GLY A 54 12.92 14.92 6.29
CA GLY A 54 14.16 15.36 6.93
C GLY A 54 15.28 14.30 6.94
N TYR A 55 15.25 13.31 6.03
CA TYR A 55 16.32 12.29 5.91
C TYR A 55 17.26 12.51 4.72
N GLY A 56 17.11 13.62 4.01
CA GLY A 56 17.84 13.96 2.79
C GLY A 56 16.95 13.90 1.56
N ALA A 57 17.19 14.83 0.60
CA ALA A 57 16.46 14.86 -0.66
C ALA A 57 16.78 13.58 -1.46
N GLY A 58 15.74 12.93 -1.99
CA GLY A 58 15.86 11.66 -2.70
C GLY A 58 15.91 10.42 -1.82
N SER A 59 15.79 10.54 -0.51
CA SER A 59 15.67 9.39 0.40
C SER A 59 14.45 8.54 0.04
N ILE A 60 14.60 7.23 0.14
CA ILE A 60 13.49 6.28 -0.03
C ILE A 60 12.86 6.03 1.33
N LEU A 61 11.55 6.27 1.43
CA LEU A 61 10.78 6.01 2.63
C LEU A 61 9.89 4.80 2.43
N ALA A 62 9.96 3.84 3.33
CA ALA A 62 9.15 2.63 3.35
C ALA A 62 8.12 2.72 4.47
N PHE A 63 6.85 2.69 4.11
CA PHE A 63 5.72 2.61 5.05
C PHE A 63 5.24 1.18 5.12
N TYR A 64 5.14 0.63 6.31
CA TYR A 64 4.78 -0.77 6.51
C TYR A 64 3.91 -0.95 7.75
N THR A 65 3.18 -2.04 7.81
CA THR A 65 2.46 -2.40 9.01
C THR A 65 3.34 -3.25 9.91
N SER A 66 3.47 -2.85 11.17
CA SER A 66 4.00 -3.71 12.22
C SER A 66 2.84 -4.36 12.97
N ALA A 67 2.86 -5.69 13.11
CA ALA A 67 1.75 -6.47 13.68
C ALA A 67 2.20 -7.36 14.81
N SER A 68 1.53 -7.24 15.98
CA SER A 68 1.74 -8.10 17.13
C SER A 68 0.52 -8.18 18.04
N ASP A 69 0.45 -9.20 18.86
CA ASP A 69 -0.64 -9.33 19.85
C ASP A 69 -0.67 -8.17 20.84
N LYS A 70 0.50 -7.61 21.16
CA LYS A 70 0.63 -6.51 22.13
C LYS A 70 0.20 -5.17 21.55
N ASN A 71 0.60 -4.87 20.31
CA ASN A 71 0.44 -3.54 19.71
C ASN A 71 -0.70 -3.47 18.69
N GLY A 72 -1.30 -4.60 18.33
CA GLY A 72 -2.20 -4.68 17.19
C GLY A 72 -1.47 -4.45 15.86
N GLN A 73 -2.15 -3.89 14.89
CA GLN A 73 -1.62 -3.49 13.60
C GLN A 73 -1.44 -1.97 13.57
N ILE A 74 -0.22 -1.53 13.37
CA ILE A 74 0.20 -0.12 13.44
C ILE A 74 1.08 0.21 12.24
N GLN A 75 0.96 1.43 11.70
CA GLN A 75 1.76 1.84 10.54
C GLN A 75 3.08 2.45 11.01
N CYS A 76 4.15 1.99 10.39
CA CYS A 76 5.52 2.36 10.73
C CYS A 76 6.26 2.88 9.50
N LEU A 77 7.36 3.58 9.74
CA LEU A 77 8.24 4.19 8.76
C LEU A 77 9.66 3.62 8.90
N ALA A 78 10.30 3.33 7.78
CA ALA A 78 11.75 3.17 7.66
C ALA A 78 12.23 4.02 6.49
N TYR A 79 13.50 4.41 6.51
CA TYR A 79 14.10 5.23 5.45
C TYR A 79 15.44 4.66 4.99
N SER A 80 15.81 5.01 3.77
CA SER A 80 17.09 4.69 3.14
C SER A 80 17.67 5.96 2.52
N ASP A 81 18.95 6.22 2.79
CA ASP A 81 19.74 7.28 2.20
C ASP A 81 20.83 6.76 1.25
N ASP A 82 20.81 5.46 0.95
CA ASP A 82 21.78 4.75 0.10
C ASP A 82 21.13 4.11 -1.16
N ASN A 83 20.11 4.77 -1.71
CA ASN A 83 19.34 4.30 -2.87
C ASN A 83 18.63 2.95 -2.64
N GLY A 84 18.11 2.75 -1.43
CA GLY A 84 17.34 1.56 -1.09
C GLY A 84 18.18 0.33 -0.80
N ARG A 85 19.47 0.44 -0.59
CA ARG A 85 20.32 -0.72 -0.28
C ARG A 85 20.14 -1.19 1.15
N THR A 86 20.00 -0.25 2.08
CA THR A 86 19.70 -0.53 3.49
C THR A 86 18.60 0.38 4.00
N PHE A 87 17.87 -0.06 5.02
CA PHE A 87 16.79 0.69 5.63
C PHE A 87 16.99 0.83 7.13
N THR A 88 16.81 2.05 7.63
CA THR A 88 16.80 2.38 9.06
C THR A 88 15.38 2.65 9.50
N LYS A 89 14.91 1.98 10.55
CA LYS A 89 13.59 2.25 11.13
C LYS A 89 13.55 3.60 11.82
N TYR A 90 12.45 4.32 11.65
CA TYR A 90 12.22 5.56 12.38
C TYR A 90 12.13 5.30 13.89
N GLU A 91 12.88 6.04 14.67
CA GLU A 91 13.02 5.83 16.11
C GLU A 91 11.73 6.08 16.91
N ASN A 92 10.84 6.95 16.38
CA ASN A 92 9.57 7.27 17.03
C ASN A 92 8.39 6.52 16.41
N ASN A 93 8.63 5.35 15.78
CA ASN A 93 7.53 4.49 15.31
C ASN A 93 6.58 4.11 16.46
N PRO A 94 5.28 3.98 16.19
CA PRO A 94 4.62 4.08 14.89
C PRO A 94 4.26 5.51 14.49
N VAL A 95 4.09 5.74 13.19
CA VAL A 95 3.59 7.02 12.64
C VAL A 95 2.06 7.11 12.60
N LEU A 96 1.36 5.97 12.64
CA LEU A 96 -0.10 5.94 12.65
C LEU A 96 -0.62 4.73 13.42
N ARG A 97 -1.65 4.93 14.24
CA ARG A 97 -2.40 3.90 14.97
C ARG A 97 -3.90 4.04 14.68
N PRO A 98 -4.68 2.95 14.72
CA PRO A 98 -6.14 3.08 14.68
C PRO A 98 -6.62 3.79 15.96
N SER A 99 -7.49 4.79 15.79
CA SER A 99 -8.04 5.58 16.92
C SER A 99 -9.22 4.90 17.62
N ASP A 100 -9.83 3.92 16.96
CA ASP A 100 -11.07 3.26 17.35
C ASP A 100 -10.88 1.80 17.80
N GLY A 101 -9.63 1.37 17.95
CA GLY A 101 -9.31 0.01 18.39
C GLY A 101 -9.55 -1.07 17.35
N LEU A 102 -9.63 -0.71 16.07
CA LEU A 102 -9.72 -1.68 14.97
C LEU A 102 -8.61 -2.72 15.07
N ARG A 103 -9.00 -3.98 14.86
CA ARG A 103 -8.07 -5.10 14.84
C ARG A 103 -7.30 -5.17 13.53
N ASP A 104 -8.02 -5.02 12.42
CA ASP A 104 -7.49 -5.12 11.06
C ASP A 104 -7.27 -3.71 10.50
N PHE A 105 -6.02 -3.23 10.60
CA PHE A 105 -5.60 -1.90 10.20
C PHE A 105 -4.20 -1.96 9.60
N ARG A 106 -4.09 -2.17 8.26
CA ARG A 106 -2.81 -2.55 7.62
C ARG A 106 -2.65 -2.09 6.19
N ASP A 107 -1.47 -2.39 5.64
CA ASP A 107 -1.10 -2.28 4.23
C ASP A 107 -1.10 -0.83 3.72
N PRO A 108 -0.28 0.08 4.30
CA PRO A 108 -0.29 1.48 3.93
C PRO A 108 0.24 1.69 2.51
N LYS A 109 -0.56 2.35 1.66
CA LYS A 109 -0.14 2.90 0.37
C LYS A 109 0.02 4.40 0.49
N VAL A 110 1.21 4.91 0.17
CA VAL A 110 1.51 6.35 0.18
C VAL A 110 1.76 6.85 -1.23
N PHE A 111 1.18 8.00 -1.59
CA PHE A 111 1.40 8.68 -2.86
C PHE A 111 1.33 10.21 -2.71
N TRP A 112 1.95 10.91 -3.68
CA TRP A 112 1.93 12.36 -3.74
C TRP A 112 0.65 12.85 -4.41
N TYR A 113 -0.07 13.76 -3.76
CA TYR A 113 -1.22 14.46 -4.33
C TYR A 113 -0.81 15.88 -4.74
N ALA A 114 -0.46 16.04 -6.01
CA ALA A 114 0.12 17.27 -6.54
C ALA A 114 -0.77 18.51 -6.43
N PRO A 115 -2.11 18.44 -6.65
CA PRO A 115 -2.96 19.62 -6.60
C PRO A 115 -2.91 20.40 -5.28
N GLU A 116 -2.66 19.69 -4.16
CA GLU A 116 -2.58 20.30 -2.82
C GLU A 116 -1.19 20.21 -2.20
N SER A 117 -0.18 19.72 -2.96
CA SER A 117 1.20 19.56 -2.49
C SER A 117 1.29 18.84 -1.16
N LYS A 118 0.66 17.64 -1.07
CA LYS A 118 0.62 16.82 0.14
C LYS A 118 0.79 15.34 -0.16
N TRP A 119 1.19 14.59 0.83
CA TRP A 119 1.19 13.13 0.81
C TRP A 119 -0.16 12.61 1.28
N VAL A 120 -0.62 11.56 0.62
CA VAL A 120 -1.83 10.83 1.00
C VAL A 120 -1.45 9.39 1.31
N MET A 121 -1.97 8.87 2.41
CA MET A 121 -1.85 7.45 2.80
C MET A 121 -3.22 6.81 2.77
N ILE A 122 -3.33 5.64 2.15
CA ILE A 122 -4.50 4.76 2.22
C ILE A 122 -4.12 3.56 3.08
N VAL A 123 -4.97 3.21 4.03
CA VAL A 123 -4.79 2.04 4.90
C VAL A 123 -6.06 1.20 4.85
N SER A 124 -5.89 -0.11 4.71
CA SER A 124 -6.99 -1.06 4.88
C SER A 124 -7.45 -1.07 6.33
N ALA A 125 -8.74 -0.86 6.55
CA ALA A 125 -9.36 -0.72 7.86
C ALA A 125 -10.64 -1.55 7.90
N ASP A 126 -10.49 -2.88 8.12
CA ASP A 126 -11.56 -3.85 8.04
C ASP A 126 -12.24 -3.84 6.64
N LYS A 127 -13.48 -3.40 6.52
CA LYS A 127 -14.26 -3.38 5.26
C LYS A 127 -14.20 -2.05 4.51
N GLU A 128 -13.34 -1.16 4.93
CA GLU A 128 -13.12 0.14 4.29
C GLU A 128 -11.64 0.42 4.09
N MET A 129 -11.33 1.38 3.26
CA MET A 129 -10.02 2.00 3.17
C MET A 129 -10.11 3.39 3.78
N ARG A 130 -9.18 3.72 4.68
CA ARG A 130 -9.09 5.03 5.31
C ARG A 130 -8.01 5.86 4.66
N PHE A 131 -8.35 7.11 4.38
CA PHE A 131 -7.46 8.09 3.79
C PHE A 131 -6.94 9.04 4.87
N TYR A 132 -5.65 9.32 4.80
CA TYR A 132 -4.95 10.24 5.68
C TYR A 132 -4.08 11.17 4.85
N ASP A 133 -3.79 12.39 5.33
CA ASP A 133 -2.80 13.26 4.71
C ASP A 133 -1.66 13.62 5.64
N SER A 134 -0.54 14.03 5.04
CA SER A 134 0.65 14.49 5.75
C SER A 134 1.42 15.52 4.94
N ARG A 135 2.07 16.44 5.65
CA ARG A 135 3.02 17.41 5.08
C ARG A 135 4.47 17.07 5.40
N ASN A 136 4.72 16.10 6.29
CA ASN A 136 6.05 15.74 6.77
C ASN A 136 6.30 14.22 6.80
N LEU A 137 5.35 13.41 6.30
CA LEU A 137 5.44 11.94 6.22
C LEU A 137 5.52 11.22 7.58
N LYS A 138 5.39 11.93 8.68
CA LYS A 138 5.45 11.43 10.06
C LYS A 138 4.14 11.60 10.81
N ASP A 139 3.49 12.77 10.63
CA ASP A 139 2.23 13.10 11.27
C ASP A 139 1.11 12.98 10.23
N TRP A 140 0.09 12.18 10.53
CA TRP A 140 -0.99 11.83 9.60
C TRP A 140 -2.35 12.24 10.16
N ASN A 141 -3.12 12.99 9.37
CA ASN A 141 -4.46 13.43 9.72
C ASN A 141 -5.49 12.62 8.95
N TYR A 142 -6.52 12.14 9.63
CA TYR A 142 -7.63 11.43 8.98
C TYR A 142 -8.42 12.38 8.05
N LEU A 143 -8.74 11.89 6.85
CA LEU A 143 -9.53 12.61 5.86
C LEU A 143 -10.92 12.01 5.69
N SER A 144 -10.98 10.75 5.28
CA SER A 144 -12.23 10.06 4.94
C SER A 144 -12.05 8.55 4.90
N SER A 145 -13.14 7.83 4.64
CA SER A 145 -13.09 6.42 4.28
C SER A 145 -13.93 6.11 3.03
N PHE A 146 -13.62 4.97 2.40
CA PHE A 146 -14.36 4.43 1.26
C PHE A 146 -14.32 2.91 1.28
N GLY A 147 -15.37 2.26 0.82
CA GLY A 147 -15.38 0.85 0.46
C GLY A 147 -16.44 0.01 1.14
N GLU A 148 -16.92 0.39 2.31
CA GLU A 148 -17.99 -0.36 2.96
C GLU A 148 -19.24 -0.41 2.08
N GLY A 149 -19.72 -1.64 1.81
CA GLY A 149 -20.86 -1.89 0.91
C GLY A 149 -20.56 -1.86 -0.58
N TYR A 150 -19.30 -1.62 -0.98
CA TYR A 150 -18.89 -1.60 -2.39
C TYR A 150 -18.18 -2.90 -2.78
N GLY A 151 -18.57 -3.46 -3.94
CA GLY A 151 -17.96 -4.67 -4.49
C GLY A 151 -18.16 -5.91 -3.62
N VAL A 152 -17.21 -6.84 -3.67
CA VAL A 152 -17.24 -8.08 -2.91
C VAL A 152 -16.46 -7.92 -1.62
N GLN A 153 -17.10 -8.16 -0.48
CA GLN A 153 -16.54 -7.98 0.86
C GLN A 153 -16.77 -9.20 1.75
N PRO A 154 -16.19 -10.37 1.44
CA PRO A 154 -16.36 -11.57 2.27
C PRO A 154 -15.63 -11.46 3.61
N SER A 155 -14.56 -10.66 3.65
CA SER A 155 -13.73 -10.36 4.81
C SER A 155 -13.27 -8.89 4.72
N GLN A 156 -12.14 -8.56 5.35
CA GLN A 156 -11.50 -7.24 5.19
C GLN A 156 -10.96 -7.05 3.78
N PHE A 157 -10.83 -5.81 3.37
CA PHE A 157 -9.97 -5.43 2.25
C PHE A 157 -8.50 -5.50 2.64
N GLU A 158 -7.63 -5.77 1.68
CA GLU A 158 -6.19 -5.86 1.88
C GLU A 158 -5.42 -5.19 0.75
N CYS A 159 -4.18 -4.78 1.04
CA CYS A 159 -3.23 -4.21 0.07
C CYS A 159 -3.86 -3.17 -0.86
N PRO A 160 -4.43 -2.07 -0.33
CA PRO A 160 -4.98 -1.02 -1.18
C PRO A 160 -3.88 -0.38 -2.01
N ASP A 161 -4.21 -0.02 -3.24
CA ASP A 161 -3.37 0.82 -4.09
C ASP A 161 -4.23 1.83 -4.84
N MET A 162 -3.67 2.96 -5.22
CA MET A 162 -4.40 3.97 -5.96
C MET A 162 -3.49 4.68 -6.96
N VAL A 163 -3.92 4.69 -8.23
CA VAL A 163 -3.16 5.28 -9.32
C VAL A 163 -4.06 6.11 -10.21
N GLU A 164 -3.54 7.22 -10.73
CA GLU A 164 -4.22 8.04 -11.73
C GLU A 164 -3.85 7.55 -13.13
N LEU A 165 -4.85 7.25 -13.95
CA LEU A 165 -4.66 6.69 -15.28
C LEU A 165 -5.41 7.53 -16.34
N PRO A 166 -4.84 7.67 -17.56
CA PRO A 166 -5.54 8.28 -18.66
C PRO A 166 -6.70 7.41 -19.14
N VAL A 167 -7.83 8.03 -19.42
CA VAL A 167 -8.99 7.36 -20.02
C VAL A 167 -8.75 7.20 -21.52
N ASP A 168 -8.79 5.97 -22.02
CA ASP A 168 -8.55 5.64 -23.43
C ASP A 168 -7.26 6.22 -24.02
N GLY A 169 -6.24 6.38 -23.18
CA GLY A 169 -4.95 6.96 -23.55
C GLY A 169 -4.95 8.50 -23.66
N ASN A 170 -6.06 9.17 -23.32
CA ASN A 170 -6.15 10.62 -23.32
C ASN A 170 -5.56 11.21 -22.03
N SER A 171 -4.38 11.82 -22.11
CA SER A 171 -3.70 12.42 -20.97
C SER A 171 -4.42 13.62 -20.34
N ASN A 172 -5.39 14.22 -21.06
CA ASN A 172 -6.21 15.34 -20.56
C ASN A 172 -7.49 14.87 -19.86
N ASP A 173 -7.81 13.58 -19.94
CA ASP A 173 -8.94 12.96 -19.27
C ASP A 173 -8.41 11.79 -18.45
N LYS A 174 -8.44 11.93 -17.14
CA LYS A 174 -7.87 10.96 -16.22
C LYS A 174 -8.88 10.56 -15.16
N LYS A 175 -8.73 9.34 -14.68
CA LYS A 175 -9.48 8.81 -13.54
C LYS A 175 -8.54 8.11 -12.56
N TRP A 176 -8.94 8.07 -11.32
CA TRP A 176 -8.29 7.28 -10.30
C TRP A 176 -8.82 5.85 -10.32
N ALA A 177 -7.91 4.90 -10.30
CA ALA A 177 -8.21 3.49 -10.06
C ALA A 177 -7.77 3.14 -8.64
N LEU A 178 -8.74 2.89 -7.76
CA LEU A 178 -8.52 2.39 -6.42
C LEU A 178 -8.60 0.86 -6.46
N ILE A 179 -7.49 0.20 -6.16
CA ILE A 179 -7.30 -1.25 -6.23
C ILE A 179 -7.37 -1.81 -4.82
N VAL A 180 -8.08 -2.92 -4.64
CA VAL A 180 -8.16 -3.62 -3.36
C VAL A 180 -8.19 -5.13 -3.57
N ASN A 181 -7.73 -5.87 -2.58
CA ASN A 181 -7.62 -7.31 -2.63
C ASN A 181 -8.53 -7.96 -1.59
N VAL A 182 -9.02 -9.14 -1.91
CA VAL A 182 -9.86 -9.97 -1.04
C VAL A 182 -9.35 -11.40 -1.01
N ASN A 183 -9.36 -12.02 0.18
CA ASN A 183 -8.94 -13.41 0.35
C ASN A 183 -9.69 -14.09 1.52
N PRO A 184 -10.55 -15.11 1.25
CA PRO A 184 -11.07 -15.50 -0.07
C PRO A 184 -12.06 -14.48 -0.61
N GLY A 185 -12.62 -14.69 -1.79
CA GLY A 185 -13.74 -13.87 -2.27
C GLY A 185 -13.79 -13.62 -3.76
N CYS A 186 -12.80 -14.08 -4.52
CA CYS A 186 -12.86 -14.02 -5.97
C CYS A 186 -14.08 -14.79 -6.49
N TYR A 187 -14.68 -14.27 -7.55
CA TYR A 187 -15.83 -14.90 -8.22
C TYR A 187 -15.58 -16.36 -8.62
N PHE A 188 -14.35 -16.69 -9.03
CA PHE A 188 -13.94 -18.04 -9.41
C PHE A 188 -13.39 -18.89 -8.25
N GLY A 189 -13.50 -18.39 -7.00
CA GLY A 189 -12.90 -18.97 -5.81
C GLY A 189 -11.46 -18.50 -5.61
N GLY A 190 -10.90 -18.71 -4.42
CA GLY A 190 -9.57 -18.24 -4.06
C GLY A 190 -9.51 -16.74 -3.76
N SER A 191 -8.34 -16.17 -3.94
CA SER A 191 -8.07 -14.74 -3.78
C SER A 191 -8.36 -13.95 -5.07
N GLY A 192 -8.52 -12.63 -4.96
CA GLY A 192 -8.75 -11.79 -6.12
C GLY A 192 -8.46 -10.32 -5.85
N THR A 193 -8.24 -9.60 -6.95
CA THR A 193 -8.05 -8.15 -6.95
C THR A 193 -9.22 -7.49 -7.67
N GLN A 194 -9.93 -6.62 -6.96
CA GLN A 194 -10.99 -5.79 -7.54
C GLN A 194 -10.56 -4.33 -7.58
N TYR A 195 -11.22 -3.52 -8.39
CA TYR A 195 -10.91 -2.12 -8.51
C TYR A 195 -12.14 -1.24 -8.67
N PHE A 196 -12.01 0.01 -8.24
CA PHE A 196 -13.02 1.05 -8.35
C PHE A 196 -12.46 2.20 -9.17
N ILE A 197 -13.26 2.72 -10.10
CA ILE A 197 -12.92 3.90 -10.90
C ILE A 197 -13.67 5.09 -10.33
N GLY A 198 -13.00 6.24 -10.27
CA GLY A 198 -13.60 7.45 -9.77
C GLY A 198 -12.66 8.64 -9.79
N ASP A 199 -13.00 9.63 -9.00
CA ASP A 199 -12.24 10.86 -8.79
C ASP A 199 -11.75 10.92 -7.34
N PHE A 200 -10.62 11.58 -7.12
CA PHE A 200 -10.13 11.89 -5.79
C PHE A 200 -9.93 13.41 -5.68
N ASP A 201 -10.66 14.02 -4.75
CA ASP A 201 -10.67 15.48 -4.58
C ASP A 201 -9.63 16.00 -3.58
N GLY A 202 -8.69 15.14 -3.18
CA GLY A 202 -7.68 15.43 -2.15
C GLY A 202 -8.14 15.05 -0.74
N THR A 203 -9.42 14.76 -0.54
CA THR A 203 -9.99 14.39 0.75
C THR A 203 -10.67 13.03 0.70
N LYS A 204 -11.46 12.78 -0.33
CA LYS A 204 -12.26 11.54 -0.46
C LYS A 204 -12.21 10.98 -1.88
N PHE A 205 -12.36 9.68 -1.98
CA PHE A 205 -12.57 8.98 -3.23
C PHE A 205 -14.07 8.98 -3.56
N ILE A 206 -14.40 9.39 -4.78
CA ILE A 206 -15.77 9.48 -5.31
C ILE A 206 -15.90 8.45 -6.41
N CYS A 207 -16.54 7.33 -6.12
CA CYS A 207 -16.64 6.20 -7.02
C CYS A 207 -17.69 6.44 -8.12
N ASP A 208 -17.32 6.20 -9.38
CA ASP A 208 -18.23 6.27 -10.54
C ASP A 208 -19.16 5.04 -10.62
N ASN A 209 -18.78 3.94 -9.99
CA ASN A 209 -19.53 2.70 -10.05
C ASN A 209 -20.56 2.61 -8.93
N ARG A 210 -21.70 1.96 -9.24
CA ARG A 210 -22.67 1.61 -8.21
C ARG A 210 -22.05 0.58 -7.24
N PRO A 211 -22.48 0.56 -5.97
CA PRO A 211 -21.95 -0.35 -4.96
C PRO A 211 -22.03 -1.83 -5.33
N ASP A 212 -23.06 -2.23 -6.06
CA ASP A 212 -23.33 -3.61 -6.50
C ASP A 212 -22.51 -4.06 -7.73
N VAL A 213 -21.68 -3.18 -8.29
CA VAL A 213 -20.84 -3.47 -9.46
C VAL A 213 -19.44 -3.83 -9.01
N THR A 214 -19.02 -5.08 -9.22
CA THR A 214 -17.66 -5.52 -8.97
C THR A 214 -16.89 -5.59 -10.28
N LYS A 215 -15.73 -4.93 -10.31
CA LYS A 215 -14.76 -5.03 -11.42
C LYS A 215 -13.54 -5.79 -10.93
N TRP A 216 -13.18 -6.83 -11.66
CA TRP A 216 -12.01 -7.65 -11.36
C TRP A 216 -10.84 -7.28 -12.25
N LEU A 217 -9.66 -7.13 -11.66
CA LEU A 217 -8.42 -6.88 -12.39
C LEU A 217 -7.94 -8.14 -13.11
N ASP A 218 -8.24 -9.29 -12.54
CA ASP A 218 -7.95 -10.61 -13.10
C ASP A 218 -9.13 -11.57 -12.85
N TRP A 219 -9.34 -12.53 -13.75
CA TRP A 219 -10.43 -13.51 -13.68
C TRP A 219 -9.96 -14.92 -13.28
N GLY A 220 -8.70 -15.07 -12.85
CA GLY A 220 -8.16 -16.30 -12.27
C GLY A 220 -8.41 -16.41 -10.77
N LYS A 221 -7.85 -17.48 -10.18
CA LYS A 221 -7.97 -17.77 -8.74
C LYS A 221 -6.81 -17.23 -7.90
N ASP A 222 -5.72 -16.83 -8.54
CA ASP A 222 -4.42 -16.67 -7.91
C ASP A 222 -3.84 -15.26 -8.04
N HIS A 223 -4.66 -14.28 -8.38
CA HIS A 223 -4.23 -12.90 -8.52
C HIS A 223 -4.51 -12.14 -7.22
N TYR A 224 -3.46 -11.82 -6.45
CA TYR A 224 -3.62 -11.26 -5.12
C TYR A 224 -2.53 -10.26 -4.73
N ALA A 225 -2.82 -9.42 -3.73
CA ALA A 225 -1.91 -8.43 -3.16
C ALA A 225 -1.25 -7.53 -4.20
N THR A 226 -2.01 -7.15 -5.23
CA THR A 226 -1.54 -6.29 -6.33
C THR A 226 -1.14 -4.93 -5.80
N VAL A 227 0.12 -4.54 -6.09
CA VAL A 227 0.66 -3.22 -5.77
C VAL A 227 1.40 -2.64 -6.96
N CYS A 228 1.37 -1.32 -7.11
CA CYS A 228 2.04 -0.60 -8.17
C CYS A 228 3.38 -0.07 -7.71
N PHE A 229 4.40 -0.19 -8.57
CA PHE A 229 5.69 0.47 -8.37
C PHE A 229 5.54 1.99 -8.46
N SER A 230 6.31 2.70 -7.65
CA SER A 230 6.47 4.14 -7.75
C SER A 230 7.59 4.49 -8.77
N ASN A 231 7.55 5.71 -9.32
CA ASN A 231 8.61 6.26 -10.18
C ASN A 231 8.93 5.43 -11.43
N THR A 232 7.91 4.90 -12.09
CA THR A 232 8.03 4.09 -13.30
C THR A 232 7.98 4.90 -14.61
N GLY A 233 8.08 6.23 -14.52
CA GLY A 233 8.03 7.15 -15.66
C GLY A 233 6.61 7.26 -16.23
N ASP A 234 6.47 7.01 -17.51
CA ASP A 234 5.23 7.11 -18.27
C ASP A 234 4.31 5.85 -18.18
N ARG A 235 4.75 4.84 -17.43
CA ARG A 235 4.00 3.59 -17.26
C ARG A 235 3.58 3.39 -15.80
N VAL A 236 2.44 2.74 -15.60
CA VAL A 236 2.07 2.16 -14.32
C VAL A 236 2.33 0.66 -14.39
N ILE A 237 3.17 0.16 -13.50
CA ILE A 237 3.57 -1.25 -13.45
C ILE A 237 3.06 -1.83 -12.13
N ALA A 238 2.14 -2.78 -12.23
CA ALA A 238 1.60 -3.50 -11.09
C ALA A 238 2.20 -4.91 -10.99
N VAL A 239 2.42 -5.37 -9.78
CA VAL A 239 2.90 -6.73 -9.49
C VAL A 239 1.94 -7.41 -8.54
N PRO A 240 1.19 -8.41 -9.01
CA PRO A 240 0.40 -9.28 -8.16
C PRO A 240 1.22 -10.45 -7.63
N TRP A 241 0.76 -11.03 -6.55
CA TRP A 241 1.22 -12.32 -6.09
C TRP A 241 0.33 -13.43 -6.67
N MET A 242 0.95 -14.41 -7.30
CA MET A 242 0.30 -15.64 -7.72
C MET A 242 0.30 -16.60 -6.51
N SER A 243 -0.85 -16.74 -5.86
CA SER A 243 -1.04 -17.44 -4.58
C SER A 243 -1.39 -18.91 -4.73
#